data_6fe66f1145c17725f28a37e59ec9e6a4
#
_entry.id   6fe66f1145c17725f28a37e59ec9e6a4
#
_cell.length_a   1.000
_cell.length_b   1.000
_cell.length_c   1.000
_cell.angle_alpha   90.00
_cell.angle_beta   90.00
_cell.angle_gamma   90.00
#
_symmetry.space_group_name_H-M   'P 1'
#
loop_
_entity.id
_entity.type
_entity.pdbx_description
1 polymer ?
#
loop_
_entity_poly.entity_id
_entity_poly.type
_entity_poly.pdbx_seq_one_letter_code
_entity_poly.pdbx_strand_id
1 'polypeptide(L)'
;QHAMSFNMHVSAIVAMGALANGLQAGYDSFLAGGQADMVLSQPDAMDVSMSAVDESVGIELAAMSEVSAVSGMLQGLVQTDGVPYFFAFGYPTDSFLLSRYPIIDGVSLDSREAAQAHGKPLLLGATAAEILGKHPGDSLRLTESVFRIVGIYETGQTLEDSGAIIPLKDAQELLGRQHQ
;
A
#
# COMPACT_ATOMS: atom_id res chain seq x y z
N GLN A 1 45.95 -4.90 10.19
CA GLN A 1 44.69 -4.45 10.82
C GLN A 1 44.00 -3.31 10.04
N HIS A 2 44.75 -2.35 9.46
CA HIS A 2 44.18 -1.20 8.74
C HIS A 2 43.47 -1.56 7.41
N ALA A 3 43.95 -2.56 6.66
CA ALA A 3 43.35 -2.97 5.39
C ALA A 3 41.96 -3.66 5.57
N MET A 4 41.80 -4.37 6.68
CA MET A 4 40.54 -5.06 7.00
C MET A 4 39.44 -4.08 7.40
N SER A 5 39.80 -3.01 8.14
CA SER A 5 38.88 -1.94 8.53
C SER A 5 38.40 -1.13 7.33
N PHE A 6 39.29 -0.78 6.41
CA PHE A 6 38.93 -0.02 5.20
C PHE A 6 37.93 -0.77 4.31
N ASN A 7 38.17 -2.06 4.07
CA ASN A 7 37.23 -2.89 3.28
C ASN A 7 35.85 -2.99 3.89
N MET A 8 35.74 -3.06 5.22
CA MET A 8 34.45 -3.15 5.91
C MET A 8 33.64 -1.84 5.77
N HIS A 9 34.30 -0.68 5.83
CA HIS A 9 33.64 0.61 5.64
C HIS A 9 33.14 0.81 4.19
N VAL A 10 33.98 0.44 3.21
CA VAL A 10 33.60 0.50 1.79
C VAL A 10 32.43 -0.42 1.51
N SER A 11 32.43 -1.65 2.01
CA SER A 11 31.34 -2.61 1.84
C SER A 11 30.03 -2.12 2.47
N ALA A 12 30.12 -1.49 3.64
CA ALA A 12 28.93 -0.91 4.30
C ALA A 12 28.32 0.26 3.49
N ILE A 13 29.17 1.16 2.96
CA ILE A 13 28.72 2.28 2.13
C ILE A 13 28.07 1.78 0.84
N VAL A 14 28.66 0.80 0.16
CA VAL A 14 28.10 0.20 -1.05
C VAL A 14 26.78 -0.50 -0.76
N ALA A 15 26.69 -1.24 0.34
CA ALA A 15 25.44 -1.91 0.75
C ALA A 15 24.33 -0.91 1.07
N MET A 16 24.63 0.17 1.79
CA MET A 16 23.66 1.24 2.07
C MET A 16 23.24 1.97 0.80
N GLY A 17 24.15 2.25 -0.12
CA GLY A 17 23.85 2.85 -1.41
C GLY A 17 22.96 1.95 -2.28
N ALA A 18 23.24 0.66 -2.33
CA ALA A 18 22.44 -0.31 -3.04
C ALA A 18 21.01 -0.45 -2.43
N LEU A 19 20.91 -0.44 -1.10
CA LEU A 19 19.61 -0.46 -0.40
C LEU A 19 18.81 0.80 -0.69
N ALA A 20 19.43 1.99 -0.61
CA ALA A 20 18.75 3.25 -0.91
C ALA A 20 18.26 3.31 -2.36
N ASN A 21 19.11 2.91 -3.32
CA ASN A 21 18.72 2.85 -4.73
C ASN A 21 17.61 1.80 -4.99
N GLY A 22 17.65 0.66 -4.29
CA GLY A 22 16.61 -0.36 -4.40
C GLY A 22 15.27 0.10 -3.86
N LEU A 23 15.27 0.81 -2.73
CA LEU A 23 14.07 1.43 -2.17
C LEU A 23 13.52 2.51 -3.10
N GLN A 24 14.39 3.38 -3.63
CA GLN A 24 13.97 4.43 -4.55
C GLN A 24 13.41 3.85 -5.86
N ALA A 25 14.07 2.86 -6.45
CA ALA A 25 13.59 2.19 -7.66
C ALA A 25 12.25 1.47 -7.43
N GLY A 26 12.06 0.83 -6.26
CA GLY A 26 10.79 0.24 -5.87
C GLY A 26 9.68 1.27 -5.75
N TYR A 27 9.99 2.43 -5.18
CA TYR A 27 9.07 3.53 -5.03
C TYR A 27 8.72 4.21 -6.37
N ASP A 28 9.73 4.47 -7.22
CA ASP A 28 9.51 5.01 -8.57
C ASP A 28 8.67 4.04 -9.42
N SER A 29 8.87 2.73 -9.25
CA SER A 29 8.06 1.69 -9.90
C SER A 29 6.62 1.69 -9.39
N PHE A 30 6.43 1.90 -8.08
CA PHE A 30 5.09 2.05 -7.49
C PHE A 30 4.35 3.26 -8.07
N LEU A 31 5.02 4.40 -8.20
CA LEU A 31 4.43 5.60 -8.82
C LEU A 31 4.21 5.43 -10.33
N ALA A 32 5.18 4.85 -11.05
CA ALA A 32 5.11 4.67 -12.50
C ALA A 32 4.17 3.52 -12.92
N GLY A 33 3.98 2.50 -12.07
CA GLY A 33 3.06 1.40 -12.31
C GLY A 33 1.58 1.78 -12.12
N GLY A 34 1.31 2.98 -11.55
CA GLY A 34 -0.03 3.52 -11.44
C GLY A 34 -0.58 3.90 -12.82
N GLN A 35 -1.85 3.63 -13.06
CA GLN A 35 -2.58 4.12 -14.24
C GLN A 35 -2.91 5.62 -14.14
N ALA A 36 -2.30 6.33 -13.20
CA ALA A 36 -2.50 7.75 -12.97
C ALA A 36 -1.43 8.56 -13.73
N ASP A 37 -1.85 9.56 -14.48
CA ASP A 37 -0.97 10.48 -15.20
C ASP A 37 -0.25 11.45 -14.24
N MET A 38 -0.86 11.72 -13.09
CA MET A 38 -0.34 12.62 -12.06
C MET A 38 -0.60 12.10 -10.66
N VAL A 39 0.34 12.37 -9.75
CA VAL A 39 0.20 12.15 -8.31
C VAL A 39 0.31 13.50 -7.62
N LEU A 40 -0.68 13.83 -6.80
CA LEU A 40 -0.69 15.03 -5.96
C LEU A 40 -0.24 14.68 -4.55
N SER A 41 0.73 15.41 -4.04
CA SER A 41 1.20 15.30 -2.67
C SER A 41 1.37 16.67 -2.05
N GLN A 42 1.42 16.72 -0.72
CA GLN A 42 1.71 17.97 0.00
C GLN A 42 3.09 18.50 -0.41
N PRO A 43 3.24 19.84 -0.61
CA PRO A 43 4.56 20.47 -0.65
C PRO A 43 5.33 20.12 0.63
N ASP A 44 6.62 19.87 0.51
CA ASP A 44 7.51 19.53 1.63
C ASP A 44 7.27 18.16 2.32
N ALA A 45 6.37 17.31 1.82
CA ALA A 45 6.32 15.93 2.24
C ALA A 45 7.61 15.22 1.79
N MET A 46 8.35 14.65 2.74
CA MET A 46 9.58 13.91 2.45
C MET A 46 9.31 12.64 1.62
N ASP A 47 8.08 12.14 1.70
CA ASP A 47 7.61 10.91 1.06
C ASP A 47 6.09 11.00 0.89
N VAL A 48 5.53 10.38 -0.15
CA VAL A 48 4.07 10.31 -0.38
C VAL A 48 3.32 9.69 0.79
N SER A 49 3.93 8.74 1.49
CA SER A 49 3.32 8.13 2.69
C SER A 49 3.16 9.12 3.86
N MET A 50 3.91 10.21 3.84
CA MET A 50 3.81 11.30 4.82
C MET A 50 2.96 12.47 4.32
N SER A 51 2.50 12.42 3.07
CA SER A 51 1.61 13.42 2.50
C SER A 51 0.21 13.29 3.11
N ALA A 52 -0.40 14.42 3.40
CA ALA A 52 -1.74 14.53 3.96
C ALA A 52 -2.52 15.58 3.15
N VAL A 53 -3.06 15.16 2.02
CA VAL A 53 -3.90 16.02 1.17
C VAL A 53 -5.34 15.88 1.64
N ASP A 54 -6.02 17.01 1.85
CA ASP A 54 -7.44 17.02 2.26
C ASP A 54 -8.33 16.46 1.14
N GLU A 55 -9.32 15.66 1.50
CA GLU A 55 -10.27 15.03 0.55
C GLU A 55 -11.00 16.05 -0.31
N SER A 56 -11.21 17.29 0.17
CA SER A 56 -11.85 18.36 -0.60
C SER A 56 -11.10 18.69 -1.88
N VAL A 57 -9.78 18.56 -1.88
CA VAL A 57 -8.93 18.76 -3.07
C VAL A 57 -9.27 17.72 -4.15
N GLY A 58 -9.52 16.49 -3.76
CA GLY A 58 -9.96 15.43 -4.69
C GLY A 58 -11.31 15.76 -5.33
N ILE A 59 -12.24 16.35 -4.56
CA ILE A 59 -13.55 16.78 -5.06
C ILE A 59 -13.38 17.95 -6.06
N GLU A 60 -12.52 18.91 -5.76
CA GLU A 60 -12.24 20.04 -6.66
C GLU A 60 -11.60 19.56 -7.96
N LEU A 61 -10.64 18.65 -7.89
CA LEU A 61 -10.01 18.06 -9.08
C LEU A 61 -11.02 17.27 -9.94
N ALA A 62 -11.88 16.50 -9.31
CA ALA A 62 -12.91 15.72 -10.04
C ALA A 62 -13.94 16.62 -10.77
N ALA A 63 -14.07 17.90 -10.37
CA ALA A 63 -14.95 18.86 -11.02
C ALA A 63 -14.32 19.52 -12.27
N MET A 64 -13.02 19.31 -12.53
CA MET A 64 -12.32 19.86 -13.69
C MET A 64 -12.62 19.04 -14.94
N SER A 65 -12.91 19.69 -16.06
CA SER A 65 -13.24 19.02 -17.34
C SER A 65 -12.07 18.24 -17.94
N GLU A 66 -10.86 18.61 -17.58
CA GLU A 66 -9.60 18.02 -18.05
C GLU A 66 -9.21 16.77 -17.23
N VAL A 67 -9.87 16.51 -16.11
CA VAL A 67 -9.60 15.39 -15.21
C VAL A 67 -10.62 14.29 -15.46
N SER A 68 -10.17 13.14 -15.93
CA SER A 68 -11.03 12.00 -16.26
C SER A 68 -11.43 11.18 -15.04
N ALA A 69 -10.52 11.05 -14.05
CA ALA A 69 -10.76 10.32 -12.81
C ALA A 69 -9.80 10.79 -11.72
N VAL A 70 -10.26 10.72 -10.47
CA VAL A 70 -9.46 11.00 -9.26
C VAL A 70 -9.63 9.83 -8.30
N SER A 71 -8.54 9.41 -7.69
CA SER A 71 -8.57 8.42 -6.61
C SER A 71 -7.69 8.89 -5.46
N GLY A 72 -8.23 8.89 -4.26
CA GLY A 72 -7.45 9.01 -3.04
C GLY A 72 -6.64 7.73 -2.78
N MET A 73 -5.49 7.88 -2.15
CA MET A 73 -4.69 6.78 -1.65
C MET A 73 -4.11 7.17 -0.29
N LEU A 74 -4.17 6.26 0.64
CA LEU A 74 -3.50 6.41 1.94
C LEU A 74 -2.58 5.22 2.16
N GLN A 75 -1.36 5.49 2.59
CA GLN A 75 -0.37 4.46 2.89
C GLN A 75 0.12 4.63 4.32
N GLY A 76 0.36 3.53 5.00
CA GLY A 76 0.94 3.57 6.33
C GLY A 76 1.55 2.25 6.75
N LEU A 77 2.35 2.31 7.82
CA LEU A 77 2.88 1.15 8.49
C LEU A 77 2.00 0.81 9.70
N VAL A 78 1.60 -0.43 9.79
CA VAL A 78 0.79 -0.99 10.87
C VAL A 78 1.46 -2.22 11.46
N GLN A 79 0.90 -2.75 12.52
CA GLN A 79 1.34 -4.02 13.11
C GLN A 79 0.35 -5.12 12.75
N THR A 80 0.85 -6.32 12.48
CA THR A 80 0.04 -7.53 12.38
C THR A 80 0.70 -8.66 13.17
N ASP A 81 -0.01 -9.75 13.38
CA ASP A 81 0.46 -10.87 14.18
C ASP A 81 1.81 -11.41 13.66
N GLY A 82 2.87 -11.22 14.47
CA GLY A 82 4.23 -11.64 14.15
C GLY A 82 5.04 -10.72 13.23
N VAL A 83 4.45 -9.64 12.69
CA VAL A 83 5.15 -8.68 11.82
C VAL A 83 4.95 -7.26 12.35
N PRO A 84 6.01 -6.63 12.93
CA PRO A 84 5.91 -5.30 13.55
C PRO A 84 5.78 -4.16 12.54
N TYR A 85 6.21 -4.35 11.30
CA TYR A 85 6.16 -3.36 10.22
C TYR A 85 5.49 -3.98 9.00
N PHE A 86 4.22 -3.67 8.82
CA PHE A 86 3.39 -4.20 7.76
C PHE A 86 2.76 -3.05 6.98
N PHE A 87 2.89 -3.05 5.65
CA PHE A 87 2.33 -1.99 4.82
C PHE A 87 0.82 -2.18 4.65
N ALA A 88 0.06 -1.12 4.91
CA ALA A 88 -1.35 -1.03 4.58
C ALA A 88 -1.58 0.09 3.58
N PHE A 89 -2.27 -0.24 2.49
CA PHE A 89 -2.66 0.69 1.43
C PHE A 89 -4.17 0.85 1.45
N GLY A 90 -4.65 2.08 1.58
CA GLY A 90 -6.07 2.41 1.56
C GLY A 90 -6.49 2.98 0.21
N TYR A 91 -7.49 2.38 -0.43
CA TYR A 91 -8.10 2.88 -1.67
C TYR A 91 -9.62 2.94 -1.53
N PRO A 92 -10.32 3.88 -2.20
CA PRO A 92 -11.75 3.77 -2.41
C PRO A 92 -12.08 2.44 -3.08
N THR A 93 -13.16 1.79 -2.66
CA THR A 93 -13.54 0.47 -3.20
C THR A 93 -13.96 0.51 -4.68
N ASP A 94 -14.26 1.69 -5.19
CA ASP A 94 -14.57 1.96 -6.60
C ASP A 94 -13.38 2.60 -7.35
N SER A 95 -12.19 2.60 -6.77
CA SER A 95 -11.00 3.19 -7.36
C SER A 95 -10.58 2.46 -8.64
N PHE A 96 -10.34 3.20 -9.72
CA PHE A 96 -9.76 2.65 -10.94
C PHE A 96 -8.37 2.04 -10.72
N LEU A 97 -7.67 2.47 -9.67
CA LEU A 97 -6.34 1.97 -9.31
C LEU A 97 -6.37 0.52 -8.82
N LEU A 98 -7.52 -0.01 -8.38
CA LEU A 98 -7.62 -1.41 -7.94
C LEU A 98 -7.36 -2.40 -9.09
N SER A 99 -7.59 -1.99 -10.34
CA SER A 99 -7.33 -2.82 -11.52
C SER A 99 -5.85 -3.16 -11.73
N ARG A 100 -4.93 -2.42 -11.10
CA ARG A 100 -3.47 -2.71 -11.13
C ARG A 100 -3.06 -3.88 -10.24
N TYR A 101 -3.96 -4.38 -9.42
CA TYR A 101 -3.72 -5.48 -8.49
C TYR A 101 -4.41 -6.76 -8.97
N PRO A 102 -3.76 -7.57 -9.82
CA PRO A 102 -4.33 -8.81 -10.31
C PRO A 102 -4.65 -9.76 -9.15
N ILE A 103 -5.89 -10.19 -9.06
CA ILE A 103 -6.32 -11.14 -8.04
C ILE A 103 -5.96 -12.54 -8.50
N ILE A 104 -5.16 -13.25 -7.70
CA ILE A 104 -4.73 -14.64 -7.97
C ILE A 104 -5.56 -15.67 -7.20
N ASP A 105 -6.24 -15.25 -6.12
CA ASP A 105 -7.15 -16.10 -5.34
C ASP A 105 -8.22 -15.24 -4.69
N GLY A 106 -9.47 -15.72 -4.60
CA GLY A 106 -10.59 -14.96 -4.03
C GLY A 106 -11.16 -13.90 -4.98
N VAL A 107 -11.55 -12.74 -4.42
CA VAL A 107 -12.24 -11.66 -5.15
C VAL A 107 -11.63 -10.30 -4.86
N SER A 108 -11.84 -9.33 -5.77
CA SER A 108 -11.38 -7.94 -5.61
C SER A 108 -12.29 -7.16 -4.64
N LEU A 109 -11.78 -6.04 -4.09
CA LEU A 109 -12.51 -5.16 -3.17
C LEU A 109 -13.75 -4.49 -3.79
N ASP A 110 -13.76 -4.26 -5.10
CA ASP A 110 -14.89 -3.69 -5.85
C ASP A 110 -15.99 -4.72 -6.16
N SER A 111 -15.79 -5.99 -5.79
CA SER A 111 -16.76 -7.06 -6.04
C SER A 111 -17.97 -6.99 -5.09
N ARG A 112 -19.11 -7.53 -5.56
CA ARG A 112 -20.29 -7.67 -4.72
C ARG A 112 -20.05 -8.61 -3.54
N GLU A 113 -19.27 -9.65 -3.74
CA GLU A 113 -18.89 -10.64 -2.72
C GLU A 113 -18.09 -9.99 -1.60
N ALA A 114 -17.13 -9.11 -1.94
CA ALA A 114 -16.37 -8.35 -0.95
C ALA A 114 -17.28 -7.39 -0.15
N ALA A 115 -18.21 -6.71 -0.83
CA ALA A 115 -19.18 -5.81 -0.19
C ALA A 115 -20.15 -6.55 0.75
N GLN A 116 -20.40 -7.83 0.53
CA GLN A 116 -21.26 -8.69 1.36
C GLN A 116 -20.50 -9.51 2.39
N ALA A 117 -19.17 -9.44 2.41
CA ALA A 117 -18.35 -10.18 3.36
C ALA A 117 -18.64 -9.73 4.81
N HIS A 118 -18.71 -10.71 5.71
CA HIS A 118 -18.81 -10.39 7.13
C HIS A 118 -17.48 -9.82 7.66
N GLY A 119 -17.50 -8.58 8.07
CA GLY A 119 -16.35 -7.83 8.59
C GLY A 119 -15.76 -6.86 7.55
N LYS A 120 -14.69 -6.18 7.93
CA LYS A 120 -13.96 -5.24 7.08
C LYS A 120 -13.18 -6.03 6.01
N PRO A 121 -13.42 -5.82 4.70
CA PRO A 121 -12.72 -6.58 3.67
C PRO A 121 -11.26 -6.13 3.52
N LEU A 122 -10.39 -7.07 3.11
CA LEU A 122 -8.97 -6.83 2.89
C LEU A 122 -8.48 -7.70 1.72
N LEU A 123 -7.66 -7.14 0.84
CA LEU A 123 -6.82 -7.90 -0.07
C LEU A 123 -5.44 -8.06 0.55
N LEU A 124 -4.90 -9.27 0.49
CA LEU A 124 -3.56 -9.57 0.99
C LEU A 124 -2.61 -9.81 -0.18
N GLY A 125 -1.41 -9.23 -0.12
CA GLY A 125 -0.38 -9.48 -1.12
C GLY A 125 0.13 -10.92 -1.05
N ALA A 126 0.52 -11.48 -2.18
CA ALA A 126 0.92 -12.90 -2.29
C ALA A 126 2.08 -13.26 -1.35
N THR A 127 3.11 -12.40 -1.27
CA THR A 127 4.24 -12.61 -0.34
C THR A 127 3.79 -12.57 1.12
N ALA A 128 2.90 -11.64 1.47
CA ALA A 128 2.36 -11.57 2.82
C ALA A 128 1.49 -12.79 3.15
N ALA A 129 0.69 -13.26 2.20
CA ALA A 129 -0.15 -14.45 2.35
C ALA A 129 0.70 -15.71 2.63
N GLU A 130 1.80 -15.88 1.89
CA GLU A 130 2.74 -16.98 2.09
C GLU A 130 3.41 -16.92 3.47
N ILE A 131 3.96 -15.75 3.86
CA ILE A 131 4.65 -15.56 5.14
C ILE A 131 3.71 -15.79 6.32
N LEU A 132 2.47 -15.29 6.25
CA LEU A 132 1.48 -15.38 7.32
C LEU A 132 0.68 -16.70 7.30
N GLY A 133 0.80 -17.50 6.24
CA GLY A 133 0.03 -18.74 6.05
C GLY A 133 -1.47 -18.47 5.97
N LYS A 134 -1.89 -17.41 5.27
CA LYS A 134 -3.28 -16.94 5.20
C LYS A 134 -3.88 -17.09 3.81
N HIS A 135 -5.19 -17.32 3.76
CA HIS A 135 -5.98 -17.54 2.55
C HIS A 135 -7.26 -16.67 2.56
N PRO A 136 -7.94 -16.51 1.42
CA PRO A 136 -9.27 -15.89 1.39
C PRO A 136 -10.24 -16.61 2.33
N GLY A 137 -10.99 -15.84 3.11
CA GLY A 137 -11.86 -16.37 4.17
C GLY A 137 -11.22 -16.32 5.56
N ASP A 138 -9.91 -16.18 5.70
CA ASP A 138 -9.25 -16.01 6.99
C ASP A 138 -9.41 -14.58 7.52
N SER A 139 -9.15 -14.44 8.81
CA SER A 139 -9.06 -13.12 9.45
C SER A 139 -7.61 -12.70 9.64
N LEU A 140 -7.36 -11.40 9.48
CA LEU A 140 -6.08 -10.77 9.76
C LEU A 140 -6.30 -9.58 10.68
N ARG A 141 -5.51 -9.49 11.75
CA ARG A 141 -5.52 -8.33 12.64
C ARG A 141 -4.49 -7.31 12.15
N LEU A 142 -4.94 -6.09 11.92
CA LEU A 142 -4.07 -4.94 11.69
C LEU A 142 -4.24 -3.97 12.87
N THR A 143 -3.20 -3.83 13.68
CA THR A 143 -3.25 -3.07 14.94
C THR A 143 -4.40 -3.59 15.82
N GLU A 144 -5.42 -2.77 16.09
CA GLU A 144 -6.59 -3.14 16.91
C GLU A 144 -7.79 -3.62 16.07
N SER A 145 -7.74 -3.51 14.75
CA SER A 145 -8.83 -3.85 13.85
C SER A 145 -8.67 -5.24 13.24
N VAL A 146 -9.79 -5.99 13.14
CA VAL A 146 -9.82 -7.31 12.50
C VAL A 146 -10.47 -7.19 11.13
N PHE A 147 -9.73 -7.66 10.13
CA PHE A 147 -10.17 -7.69 8.74
C PHE A 147 -10.45 -9.11 8.27
N ARG A 148 -11.28 -9.23 7.23
CA ARG A 148 -11.55 -10.47 6.50
C ARG A 148 -10.78 -10.44 5.19
N ILE A 149 -9.90 -11.40 4.96
CA ILE A 149 -9.22 -11.55 3.66
C ILE A 149 -10.26 -12.01 2.65
N VAL A 150 -10.54 -11.18 1.64
CA VAL A 150 -11.47 -11.50 0.55
C VAL A 150 -10.77 -11.95 -0.71
N GLY A 151 -9.49 -11.59 -0.87
CA GLY A 151 -8.68 -12.00 -2.00
C GLY A 151 -7.19 -11.83 -1.76
N ILE A 152 -6.40 -12.48 -2.61
CA ILE A 152 -4.95 -12.38 -2.67
C ILE A 152 -4.59 -11.78 -4.02
N TYR A 153 -3.72 -10.77 -4.03
CA TYR A 153 -3.21 -10.14 -5.24
C TYR A 153 -1.71 -10.37 -5.41
N GLU A 154 -1.24 -10.30 -6.65
CA GLU A 154 0.19 -10.38 -6.98
C GLU A 154 0.53 -9.37 -8.07
N THR A 155 1.44 -8.45 -7.78
CA THR A 155 1.92 -7.41 -8.70
C THR A 155 3.31 -7.74 -9.27
N GLY A 156 4.03 -8.64 -8.63
CA GLY A 156 5.44 -8.91 -8.88
C GLY A 156 6.38 -7.88 -8.25
N GLN A 157 5.85 -6.92 -7.48
CA GLN A 157 6.62 -5.94 -6.73
C GLN A 157 6.64 -6.34 -5.26
N THR A 158 7.82 -6.68 -4.75
CA THR A 158 7.98 -7.22 -3.39
C THR A 158 7.36 -6.33 -2.31
N LEU A 159 7.49 -5.00 -2.43
CA LEU A 159 6.93 -4.07 -1.45
C LEU A 159 5.40 -4.15 -1.40
N GLU A 160 4.75 -4.14 -2.57
CA GLU A 160 3.30 -4.23 -2.67
C GLU A 160 2.81 -5.61 -2.23
N ASP A 161 3.45 -6.67 -2.72
CA ASP A 161 3.06 -8.06 -2.43
C ASP A 161 3.32 -8.47 -0.97
N SER A 162 4.09 -7.67 -0.22
CA SER A 162 4.31 -7.86 1.23
C SER A 162 3.34 -7.08 2.12
N GLY A 163 2.34 -6.42 1.55
CA GLY A 163 1.37 -5.60 2.27
C GLY A 163 -0.07 -6.07 2.11
N ALA A 164 -0.99 -5.19 2.47
CA ALA A 164 -2.42 -5.39 2.29
C ALA A 164 -3.10 -4.13 1.75
N ILE A 165 -4.19 -4.33 1.00
CA ILE A 165 -5.07 -3.27 0.52
C ILE A 165 -6.38 -3.34 1.28
N ILE A 166 -6.83 -2.22 1.81
CA ILE A 166 -8.07 -2.07 2.56
C ILE A 166 -8.89 -0.88 2.02
N PRO A 167 -10.18 -0.80 2.31
CA PRO A 167 -10.97 0.37 1.97
C PRO A 167 -10.36 1.65 2.58
N LEU A 168 -10.37 2.76 1.83
CA LEU A 168 -9.78 4.03 2.26
C LEU A 168 -10.28 4.49 3.63
N LYS A 169 -11.58 4.37 3.89
CA LYS A 169 -12.18 4.72 5.18
C LYS A 169 -11.60 3.91 6.34
N ASP A 170 -11.38 2.62 6.12
CA ASP A 170 -10.77 1.75 7.15
C ASP A 170 -9.29 2.11 7.37
N ALA A 171 -8.57 2.49 6.30
CA ALA A 171 -7.20 2.99 6.42
C ALA A 171 -7.13 4.31 7.18
N GLN A 172 -8.06 5.22 6.93
CA GLN A 172 -8.16 6.51 7.65
C GLN A 172 -8.41 6.29 9.15
N GLU A 173 -9.32 5.38 9.50
CA GLU A 173 -9.54 4.99 10.90
C GLU A 173 -8.29 4.37 11.53
N LEU A 174 -7.68 3.41 10.83
CA LEU A 174 -6.53 2.63 11.30
C LEU A 174 -5.30 3.49 11.55
N LEU A 175 -5.07 4.49 10.67
CA LEU A 175 -3.91 5.38 10.71
C LEU A 175 -4.18 6.71 11.45
N GLY A 176 -5.42 6.94 11.90
CA GLY A 176 -5.81 8.19 12.57
C GLY A 176 -5.78 9.40 11.64
N ARG A 177 -6.02 9.21 10.35
CA ARG A 177 -5.94 10.24 9.29
C ARG A 177 -7.30 10.47 8.64
N GLN A 178 -8.28 10.86 9.42
CA GLN A 178 -9.62 11.18 8.91
C GLN A 178 -9.57 12.43 8.03
N HIS A 179 -10.30 12.40 6.90
CA HIS A 179 -10.37 13.47 5.90
C HIS A 179 -9.07 13.75 5.12
N GLN A 180 -8.17 12.77 5.07
CA GLN A 180 -6.93 12.86 4.29
C GLN A 180 -6.83 11.73 3.29
#